data_eb3e8be6ad39cb563f4a12c546e1a2dc
#
_entry.id   eb3e8be6ad39cb563f4a12c546e1a2dc
#
_cell.length_a   1.000
_cell.length_b   1.000
_cell.length_c   1.000
_cell.angle_alpha   90.00
_cell.angle_beta   90.00
_cell.angle_gamma   90.00
#
_symmetry.space_group_name_H-M   'P 1'
#
loop_
_entity.id
_entity.type
_entity.pdbx_description
1 polymer ?
#
loop_
_entity_poly.entity_id
_entity_poly.type
_entity_poly.pdbx_seq_one_letter_code
_entity_poly.pdbx_strand_id
1 'polypeptide(L)'
;MFAALTLSAQEVDKAVVTGNADAAKNAGADLQKLEQGEKAWKFDGTIGLNAAATGLINWAAGGKNNVNGIAYAKLHLLYHKNAIAWETNFDTDFGLTWIDQKEDAFQKSSDNIKLATKFGWEFHPTWYLTVLGSFQSQYALGRNYQDGYNPIISKWLAPSITDVSVGIDWKKSYNGADFSIYLSPIAGRITTAYIGDAWNNRYNKEYQDAYAAGLIDPSKYDPNYDLRTELQESYGTYKYTDATTKEYRNFRAEFGLSFKGAIAYTYQDFKLSTTLALFTPYQGKGFDLNGSNPYFKYSNCNRYFGMFDVDWDVALSYQFLKCLQVTLQTSLKYYPGTLIENANGDLAERVQFKGVLGIGVGYSF
;
A
#
# COMPACT_ATOMS: atom_id res chain seq x y z
N MET A 1 1.70 24.92 -20.82
CA MET A 1 1.46 23.60 -21.40
C MET A 1 1.40 22.61 -20.24
N PHE A 2 0.23 22.47 -19.61
CA PHE A 2 0.01 21.52 -18.51
C PHE A 2 -0.44 20.21 -19.15
N ALA A 3 0.45 19.21 -19.15
CA ALA A 3 0.05 17.84 -19.48
C ALA A 3 -0.93 17.37 -18.41
N ALA A 4 -2.16 17.10 -18.80
CA ALA A 4 -3.12 16.42 -17.95
C ALA A 4 -2.55 15.02 -17.67
N LEU A 5 -2.11 14.79 -16.43
CA LEU A 5 -1.81 13.47 -15.91
C LEU A 5 -3.14 12.71 -15.81
N THR A 6 -3.50 12.04 -16.88
CA THR A 6 -4.50 10.97 -16.83
C THR A 6 -3.84 9.78 -16.15
N LEU A 7 -3.84 9.77 -14.83
CA LEU A 7 -3.53 8.59 -14.03
C LEU A 7 -4.59 7.55 -14.37
N SER A 8 -4.21 6.52 -15.11
CA SER A 8 -5.08 5.38 -15.37
C SER A 8 -5.37 4.65 -14.04
N ALA A 9 -6.57 4.14 -13.87
CA ALA A 9 -6.96 3.33 -12.70
C ALA A 9 -5.99 2.15 -12.45
N GLN A 10 -5.27 1.73 -13.48
CA GLN A 10 -4.24 0.69 -13.47
C GLN A 10 -3.07 0.96 -12.51
N GLU A 11 -2.71 2.24 -12.26
CA GLU A 11 -1.66 2.60 -11.29
C GLU A 11 -2.16 2.56 -9.84
N VAL A 12 -3.45 2.73 -9.62
CA VAL A 12 -4.03 2.75 -8.26
C VAL A 12 -4.06 1.34 -7.66
N ASP A 13 -4.35 0.32 -8.44
CA ASP A 13 -4.49 -1.06 -7.92
C ASP A 13 -3.14 -1.77 -7.73
N LYS A 14 -2.14 -1.51 -8.57
CA LYS A 14 -0.76 -1.95 -8.31
C LYS A 14 -0.12 -1.25 -7.09
N ALA A 15 -0.60 -0.07 -6.73
CA ALA A 15 -0.17 0.64 -5.52
C ALA A 15 -0.69 0.00 -4.21
N VAL A 16 -1.68 -0.89 -4.26
CA VAL A 16 -2.22 -1.59 -3.08
C VAL A 16 -1.21 -2.58 -2.50
N VAL A 17 -0.34 -3.18 -3.32
CA VAL A 17 0.75 -4.08 -2.86
C VAL A 17 1.75 -3.38 -1.93
N THR A 18 1.68 -2.07 -1.83
CA THR A 18 2.81 -1.24 -1.43
C THR A 18 2.60 -0.40 -0.17
N GLY A 19 1.49 -0.54 0.51
CA GLY A 19 1.02 0.45 1.48
C GLY A 19 1.44 0.32 2.95
N ASN A 20 2.44 -0.49 3.31
CA ASN A 20 2.86 -0.63 4.73
C ASN A 20 3.58 0.59 5.30
N ALA A 21 4.05 1.51 4.45
CA ALA A 21 4.71 2.72 4.91
C ALA A 21 3.75 3.72 5.57
N ASP A 22 2.49 3.79 5.13
CA ASP A 22 1.53 4.75 5.68
C ASP A 22 1.07 4.40 7.09
N ALA A 23 0.99 3.10 7.42
CA ALA A 23 0.68 2.66 8.78
C ALA A 23 1.81 2.97 9.79
N ALA A 24 3.05 3.06 9.31
CA ALA A 24 4.19 3.45 10.14
C ALA A 24 4.34 4.97 10.31
N LYS A 25 3.70 5.78 9.46
CA LYS A 25 3.78 7.25 9.53
C LYS A 25 3.26 7.81 10.83
N ASN A 26 2.15 7.28 11.31
CA ASN A 26 1.51 7.83 12.49
C ASN A 26 2.12 7.25 13.78
N ALA A 27 2.71 6.05 13.71
CA ALA A 27 3.29 5.36 14.85
C ALA A 27 4.59 6.00 15.41
N GLY A 28 5.16 6.96 14.72
CA GLY A 28 6.42 7.58 15.13
C GLY A 28 6.28 8.86 15.96
N ALA A 29 5.31 9.69 15.64
CA ALA A 29 5.27 11.06 16.14
C ALA A 29 4.53 11.23 17.48
N ASP A 30 3.56 10.39 17.81
CA ASP A 30 2.63 10.64 18.91
C ASP A 30 3.01 10.04 20.26
N LEU A 31 3.95 9.10 20.32
CA LEU A 31 4.41 8.50 21.58
C LEU A 31 5.04 9.50 22.60
N GLN A 32 5.36 10.70 22.16
CA GLN A 32 5.99 11.72 23.00
C GLN A 32 5.03 12.80 23.55
N LYS A 33 3.78 12.88 23.07
CA LYS A 33 2.88 14.00 23.36
C LYS A 33 2.01 13.90 24.60
N LEU A 34 2.11 12.84 25.39
CA LEU A 34 1.38 12.76 26.66
C LEU A 34 2.16 13.49 27.75
N GLU A 35 1.75 14.71 28.07
CA GLU A 35 2.25 15.48 29.23
C GLU A 35 1.85 14.80 30.55
N GLN A 36 2.66 15.01 31.61
CA GLN A 36 2.37 14.49 32.95
C GLN A 36 1.02 15.01 33.46
N GLY A 37 0.04 14.12 33.60
CA GLY A 37 -1.31 14.43 34.09
C GLY A 37 -2.46 14.07 33.16
N GLU A 38 -2.18 13.67 31.91
CA GLU A 38 -3.21 13.22 30.98
C GLU A 38 -3.67 11.77 31.26
N LYS A 39 -4.86 11.44 30.78
CA LYS A 39 -5.37 10.06 30.84
C LYS A 39 -4.41 9.13 30.10
N ALA A 40 -4.18 7.92 30.66
CA ALA A 40 -3.30 6.94 30.05
C ALA A 40 -3.72 6.52 28.61
N TRP A 41 -4.97 6.73 28.25
CA TRP A 41 -5.55 6.47 26.94
C TRP A 41 -5.99 7.74 26.25
N LYS A 42 -5.62 7.87 24.98
CA LYS A 42 -6.11 8.90 24.07
C LYS A 42 -6.66 8.22 22.83
N PHE A 43 -7.86 8.63 22.42
CA PHE A 43 -8.48 8.22 21.16
C PHE A 43 -8.80 9.47 20.36
N ASP A 44 -8.32 9.53 19.15
CA ASP A 44 -8.61 10.59 18.20
C ASP A 44 -8.79 10.03 16.79
N GLY A 45 -9.32 10.82 15.90
CA GLY A 45 -9.54 10.37 14.55
C GLY A 45 -10.01 11.45 13.61
N THR A 46 -10.05 11.11 12.34
CA THR A 46 -10.59 11.96 11.28
C THR A 46 -11.42 11.10 10.35
N ILE A 47 -12.63 11.55 10.06
CA ILE A 47 -13.47 10.99 9.00
C ILE A 47 -13.73 12.08 7.95
N GLY A 48 -13.85 11.72 6.68
CA GLY A 48 -14.08 12.73 5.66
C GLY A 48 -14.48 12.17 4.31
N LEU A 49 -14.83 13.10 3.45
CA LEU A 49 -15.16 12.86 2.06
C LEU A 49 -14.30 13.80 1.20
N ASN A 50 -13.65 13.24 0.20
CA ASN A 50 -13.01 13.98 -0.88
C ASN A 50 -13.82 13.79 -2.15
N ALA A 51 -14.06 14.86 -2.89
CA ALA A 51 -14.73 14.79 -4.18
C ALA A 51 -13.97 15.64 -5.20
N ALA A 52 -13.95 15.16 -6.44
CA ALA A 52 -13.48 15.90 -7.60
C ALA A 52 -14.40 15.64 -8.77
N ALA A 53 -14.63 16.65 -9.62
CA ALA A 53 -15.43 16.50 -10.83
C ALA A 53 -14.74 17.19 -12.00
N THR A 54 -14.84 16.57 -13.18
CA THR A 54 -14.44 17.15 -14.47
C THR A 54 -15.66 17.26 -15.37
N GLY A 55 -16.00 18.46 -15.77
CA GLY A 55 -17.07 18.73 -16.74
C GLY A 55 -16.48 19.28 -18.04
N LEU A 56 -16.82 18.67 -19.16
CA LEU A 56 -16.34 19.05 -20.49
C LEU A 56 -17.55 19.34 -21.38
N ILE A 57 -17.62 20.55 -21.91
CA ILE A 57 -18.65 20.95 -22.87
C ILE A 57 -17.95 21.47 -24.11
N ASN A 58 -18.16 20.84 -25.26
CA ASN A 58 -17.57 21.21 -26.56
C ASN A 58 -16.02 21.31 -26.51
N TRP A 59 -15.39 20.43 -25.70
CA TRP A 59 -13.94 20.43 -25.48
C TRP A 59 -13.22 19.65 -26.58
N ALA A 60 -12.47 20.34 -27.43
CA ALA A 60 -11.84 19.77 -28.63
C ALA A 60 -10.59 18.89 -28.33
N ALA A 61 -9.98 19.03 -27.14
CA ALA A 61 -8.77 18.29 -26.77
C ALA A 61 -9.00 16.88 -26.26
N GLY A 62 -10.28 16.41 -26.26
CA GLY A 62 -10.65 15.08 -25.75
C GLY A 62 -10.82 15.03 -24.22
N GLY A 63 -11.18 13.88 -23.71
CA GLY A 63 -11.49 13.63 -22.30
C GLY A 63 -12.93 13.17 -22.11
N LYS A 64 -13.30 12.83 -20.87
CA LYS A 64 -14.68 12.45 -20.49
C LYS A 64 -15.09 13.18 -19.22
N ASN A 65 -16.38 13.50 -19.11
CA ASN A 65 -16.95 13.96 -17.87
C ASN A 65 -16.78 12.86 -16.82
N ASN A 66 -16.34 13.23 -15.63
CA ASN A 66 -16.21 12.28 -14.55
C ASN A 66 -16.45 12.94 -13.19
N VAL A 67 -16.87 12.12 -12.23
CA VAL A 67 -17.01 12.51 -10.83
C VAL A 67 -16.32 11.43 -10.01
N ASN A 68 -15.37 11.84 -9.18
CA ASN A 68 -14.70 10.97 -8.24
C ASN A 68 -15.12 11.32 -6.81
N GLY A 69 -15.41 10.31 -6.01
CA GLY A 69 -15.73 10.47 -4.59
C GLY A 69 -14.96 9.44 -3.77
N ILE A 70 -14.28 9.88 -2.70
CA ILE A 70 -13.54 9.02 -1.77
C ILE A 70 -14.00 9.31 -0.35
N ALA A 71 -14.55 8.31 0.32
CA ALA A 71 -14.80 8.32 1.76
C ALA A 71 -13.59 7.75 2.49
N TYR A 72 -13.16 8.36 3.59
CA TYR A 72 -12.04 7.87 4.38
C TYR A 72 -12.29 8.00 5.88
N ALA A 73 -11.66 7.12 6.66
CA ALA A 73 -11.58 7.19 8.10
C ALA A 73 -10.15 6.87 8.56
N LYS A 74 -9.64 7.68 9.48
CA LYS A 74 -8.36 7.49 10.15
C LYS A 74 -8.61 7.54 11.64
N LEU A 75 -8.35 6.44 12.34
CA LEU A 75 -8.58 6.30 13.77
C LEU A 75 -7.25 6.01 14.45
N HIS A 76 -7.01 6.68 15.55
CA HIS A 76 -5.77 6.58 16.32
C HIS A 76 -6.09 6.34 17.78
N LEU A 77 -5.52 5.26 18.34
CA LEU A 77 -5.61 4.89 19.74
C LEU A 77 -4.19 4.86 20.32
N LEU A 78 -3.96 5.68 21.33
CA LEU A 78 -2.69 5.77 22.04
C LEU A 78 -2.87 5.44 23.52
N TYR A 79 -2.01 4.57 24.03
CA TYR A 79 -1.81 4.33 25.45
C TYR A 79 -0.39 4.70 25.83
N HIS A 80 -0.25 5.51 26.88
CA HIS A 80 1.07 5.80 27.45
C HIS A 80 0.98 5.83 28.97
N LYS A 81 1.80 5.03 29.62
CA LYS A 81 1.93 5.06 31.09
C LYS A 81 3.31 4.57 31.49
N ASN A 82 4.03 5.39 32.24
CA ASN A 82 5.41 5.12 32.66
C ASN A 82 6.31 4.86 31.44
N ALA A 83 7.00 3.71 31.43
CA ALA A 83 7.88 3.30 30.33
C ALA A 83 7.16 2.53 29.21
N ILE A 84 5.83 2.42 29.25
CA ILE A 84 5.06 1.65 28.26
C ILE A 84 4.27 2.59 27.38
N ALA A 85 4.42 2.44 26.08
CA ALA A 85 3.62 3.09 25.07
C ALA A 85 3.03 2.06 24.11
N TRP A 86 1.74 2.19 23.81
CA TRP A 86 1.05 1.35 22.83
C TRP A 86 0.21 2.23 21.93
N GLU A 87 0.42 2.12 20.65
CA GLU A 87 -0.25 2.90 19.63
C GLU A 87 -0.89 1.97 18.60
N THR A 88 -2.10 2.28 18.19
CA THR A 88 -2.80 1.57 17.13
C THR A 88 -3.42 2.57 16.18
N ASN A 89 -3.13 2.42 14.89
CA ASN A 89 -3.68 3.21 13.81
C ASN A 89 -4.54 2.31 12.92
N PHE A 90 -5.72 2.78 12.59
CA PHE A 90 -6.60 2.18 11.60
C PHE A 90 -6.92 3.21 10.53
N ASP A 91 -6.48 2.95 9.31
CA ASP A 91 -6.72 3.80 8.16
C ASP A 91 -7.53 3.02 7.12
N THR A 92 -8.58 3.64 6.62
CA THR A 92 -9.39 3.05 5.56
C THR A 92 -9.91 4.11 4.62
N ASP A 93 -10.01 3.76 3.36
CA ASP A 93 -10.66 4.56 2.35
C ASP A 93 -11.37 3.68 1.31
N PHE A 94 -12.44 4.22 0.74
CA PHE A 94 -13.14 3.62 -0.38
C PHE A 94 -13.60 4.72 -1.33
N GLY A 95 -13.27 4.57 -2.60
CA GLY A 95 -13.55 5.56 -3.63
C GLY A 95 -14.14 4.94 -4.89
N LEU A 96 -15.03 5.71 -5.51
CA LEU A 96 -15.63 5.41 -6.81
C LEU A 96 -15.46 6.61 -7.74
N THR A 97 -15.18 6.31 -9.00
CA THR A 97 -15.21 7.27 -10.09
C THR A 97 -16.35 6.91 -11.02
N TRP A 98 -17.24 7.85 -11.26
CA TRP A 98 -18.21 7.77 -12.37
C TRP A 98 -17.60 8.43 -13.60
N ILE A 99 -17.68 7.75 -14.76
CA ILE A 99 -17.16 8.23 -16.03
C ILE A 99 -18.31 8.18 -17.04
N ASP A 100 -18.60 9.34 -17.66
CA ASP A 100 -19.63 9.46 -18.68
C ASP A 100 -19.31 8.63 -19.93
N GLN A 101 -20.34 8.01 -20.52
CA GLN A 101 -20.26 7.26 -21.79
C GLN A 101 -19.38 5.97 -21.74
N LYS A 102 -19.21 5.37 -20.59
CA LYS A 102 -18.60 4.03 -20.49
C LYS A 102 -19.63 2.98 -20.09
N GLU A 103 -19.48 1.78 -20.64
CA GLU A 103 -20.28 0.62 -20.29
C GLU A 103 -20.16 0.30 -18.79
N ASP A 104 -18.91 0.37 -18.25
CA ASP A 104 -18.61 0.33 -16.80
C ASP A 104 -18.47 1.76 -16.27
N ALA A 105 -19.57 2.49 -16.17
CA ALA A 105 -19.57 3.90 -15.76
C ALA A 105 -19.00 4.10 -14.33
N PHE A 106 -19.21 3.15 -13.43
CA PHE A 106 -18.69 3.20 -12.07
C PHE A 106 -17.45 2.33 -11.91
N GLN A 107 -16.32 2.96 -11.67
CA GLN A 107 -15.04 2.32 -11.49
C GLN A 107 -14.51 2.57 -10.07
N LYS A 108 -13.89 1.56 -9.48
CA LYS A 108 -13.22 1.71 -8.18
C LYS A 108 -11.98 2.59 -8.36
N SER A 109 -11.88 3.68 -7.62
CA SER A 109 -10.76 4.63 -7.67
C SER A 109 -9.83 4.52 -6.46
N SER A 110 -10.34 4.05 -5.33
CA SER A 110 -9.56 3.77 -4.13
C SER A 110 -10.22 2.67 -3.33
N ASP A 111 -9.41 1.84 -2.67
CA ASP A 111 -9.91 0.78 -1.80
C ASP A 111 -8.77 0.28 -0.93
N ASN A 112 -8.84 0.62 0.35
CA ASN A 112 -7.73 0.33 1.23
C ASN A 112 -8.22 0.12 2.66
N ILE A 113 -7.67 -0.89 3.32
CA ILE A 113 -7.79 -1.13 4.75
C ILE A 113 -6.40 -1.39 5.30
N LYS A 114 -6.02 -0.61 6.31
CA LYS A 114 -4.72 -0.71 6.99
C LYS A 114 -4.93 -0.68 8.49
N LEU A 115 -4.28 -1.60 9.16
CA LEU A 115 -4.17 -1.65 10.60
C LEU A 115 -2.69 -1.72 10.97
N ALA A 116 -2.24 -0.83 11.83
CA ALA A 116 -0.90 -0.90 12.39
C ALA A 116 -0.96 -0.76 13.90
N THR A 117 -0.23 -1.60 14.60
CA THR A 117 -0.11 -1.55 16.05
C THR A 117 1.36 -1.60 16.44
N LYS A 118 1.72 -0.78 17.41
CA LYS A 118 3.10 -0.61 17.87
C LYS A 118 3.12 -0.59 19.40
N PHE A 119 3.83 -1.53 19.98
CA PHE A 119 4.08 -1.60 21.41
C PHE A 119 5.55 -1.26 21.68
N GLY A 120 5.81 -0.27 22.53
CA GLY A 120 7.14 0.21 22.88
C GLY A 120 7.37 0.18 24.39
N TRP A 121 8.55 -0.29 24.80
CA TRP A 121 9.06 -0.18 26.15
C TRP A 121 10.27 0.75 26.16
N GLU A 122 10.16 1.88 26.87
CA GLU A 122 11.23 2.85 27.03
C GLU A 122 12.27 2.31 28.04
N PHE A 123 13.44 1.93 27.57
CA PHE A 123 14.52 1.45 28.39
C PHE A 123 15.59 2.52 28.67
N HIS A 124 15.59 3.60 27.88
CA HIS A 124 16.42 4.79 28.05
C HIS A 124 15.68 6.00 27.47
N PRO A 125 15.83 7.21 28.01
CA PRO A 125 15.19 8.39 27.43
C PRO A 125 15.37 8.45 25.91
N THR A 126 14.25 8.56 25.17
CA THR A 126 14.18 8.54 23.69
C THR A 126 14.43 7.19 22.99
N TRP A 127 14.75 6.11 23.68
CA TRP A 127 15.02 4.80 23.12
C TRP A 127 14.00 3.76 23.59
N TYR A 128 13.39 3.08 22.64
CA TYR A 128 12.35 2.09 22.89
C TYR A 128 12.73 0.73 22.29
N LEU A 129 12.52 -0.33 23.06
CA LEU A 129 12.39 -1.68 22.49
C LEU A 129 10.97 -1.80 21.98
N THR A 130 10.81 -2.08 20.70
CA THR A 130 9.51 -1.94 20.02
C THR A 130 9.15 -3.22 19.28
N VAL A 131 7.89 -3.64 19.46
CA VAL A 131 7.22 -4.65 18.62
C VAL A 131 6.20 -3.92 17.76
N LEU A 132 6.27 -4.13 16.45
CA LEU A 132 5.37 -3.55 15.47
C LEU A 132 4.67 -4.65 14.68
N GLY A 133 3.35 -4.54 14.55
CA GLY A 133 2.52 -5.36 13.68
C GLY A 133 1.72 -4.48 12.72
N SER A 134 1.61 -4.89 11.45
CA SER A 134 0.74 -4.22 10.50
C SER A 134 0.05 -5.20 9.57
N PHE A 135 -1.14 -4.84 9.14
CA PHE A 135 -1.94 -5.57 8.16
C PHE A 135 -2.51 -4.59 7.15
N GLN A 136 -2.47 -4.97 5.88
CA GLN A 136 -3.09 -4.21 4.80
C GLN A 136 -3.78 -5.16 3.82
N SER A 137 -4.93 -4.72 3.30
CA SER A 137 -5.66 -5.37 2.22
C SER A 137 -6.63 -4.36 1.56
N GLN A 138 -7.57 -4.86 0.77
CA GLN A 138 -8.69 -4.11 0.19
C GLN A 138 -10.02 -4.83 0.45
N TYR A 139 -11.14 -4.10 0.34
CA TYR A 139 -12.49 -4.63 0.57
C TYR A 139 -13.09 -5.31 -0.66
N ALA A 140 -13.02 -4.63 -1.79
CA ALA A 140 -13.73 -4.98 -3.00
C ALA A 140 -12.79 -5.49 -4.10
N LEU A 141 -13.38 -6.11 -5.11
CA LEU A 141 -12.66 -6.49 -6.33
C LEU A 141 -12.04 -5.27 -7.00
N GLY A 142 -10.78 -5.40 -7.40
CA GLY A 142 -10.08 -4.49 -8.30
C GLY A 142 -10.08 -5.06 -9.71
N ARG A 143 -10.36 -4.22 -10.68
CA ARG A 143 -10.31 -4.55 -12.10
C ARG A 143 -9.35 -3.65 -12.83
N ASN A 144 -8.69 -4.17 -13.84
CA ASN A 144 -7.96 -3.35 -14.79
C ASN A 144 -8.95 -2.85 -15.83
N TYR A 145 -9.40 -1.59 -15.68
CA TYR A 145 -10.40 -0.98 -16.54
C TYR A 145 -9.78 -0.56 -17.87
N GLN A 146 -10.11 -1.30 -18.92
CA GLN A 146 -9.67 -1.07 -20.30
C GLN A 146 -10.85 -1.22 -21.26
N ASP A 147 -10.63 -0.98 -22.54
CA ASP A 147 -11.66 -1.25 -23.53
C ASP A 147 -11.79 -2.76 -23.75
N GLY A 148 -13.01 -3.28 -23.68
CA GLY A 148 -13.30 -4.72 -23.76
C GLY A 148 -13.41 -5.39 -22.39
N TYR A 149 -12.75 -6.52 -22.19
CA TYR A 149 -12.77 -7.27 -20.93
C TYR A 149 -11.93 -6.58 -19.85
N ASN A 150 -12.50 -6.43 -18.68
CA ASN A 150 -11.84 -5.84 -17.50
C ASN A 150 -11.36 -6.94 -16.55
N PRO A 151 -10.11 -7.44 -16.66
CA PRO A 151 -9.61 -8.52 -15.84
C PRO A 151 -9.54 -8.13 -14.36
N ILE A 152 -9.74 -9.12 -13.49
CA ILE A 152 -9.60 -8.94 -12.05
C ILE A 152 -8.11 -8.96 -11.71
N ILE A 153 -7.68 -7.93 -10.99
CA ILE A 153 -6.30 -7.77 -10.57
C ILE A 153 -6.12 -7.80 -9.05
N SER A 154 -7.20 -7.68 -8.28
CA SER A 154 -7.14 -7.73 -6.81
C SER A 154 -8.48 -8.04 -6.17
N LYS A 155 -8.45 -8.50 -4.91
CA LYS A 155 -9.63 -8.69 -4.05
C LYS A 155 -9.19 -8.80 -2.57
N TRP A 156 -10.13 -8.92 -1.64
CA TRP A 156 -9.85 -9.21 -0.24
C TRP A 156 -8.88 -10.40 -0.09
N LEU A 157 -7.76 -10.21 0.62
CA LEU A 157 -6.64 -11.15 0.80
C LEU A 157 -5.89 -11.54 -0.49
N ALA A 158 -6.13 -10.84 -1.60
CA ALA A 158 -5.38 -11.01 -2.84
C ALA A 158 -5.12 -9.63 -3.50
N PRO A 159 -4.06 -8.89 -3.05
CA PRO A 159 -3.15 -9.27 -1.97
C PRO A 159 -3.63 -8.87 -0.58
N SER A 160 -3.05 -9.49 0.46
CA SER A 160 -2.84 -8.83 1.74
C SER A 160 -1.35 -8.86 2.09
N ILE A 161 -0.93 -7.89 2.90
CA ILE A 161 0.43 -7.82 3.42
C ILE A 161 0.35 -7.69 4.93
N THR A 162 1.04 -8.58 5.63
CA THR A 162 1.17 -8.56 7.09
C THR A 162 2.65 -8.47 7.44
N ASP A 163 3.02 -7.46 8.21
CA ASP A 163 4.37 -7.33 8.76
C ASP A 163 4.34 -7.47 10.28
N VAL A 164 5.33 -8.18 10.81
CA VAL A 164 5.62 -8.24 12.24
C VAL A 164 7.11 -8.03 12.43
N SER A 165 7.50 -7.13 13.33
CA SER A 165 8.91 -6.83 13.55
C SER A 165 9.20 -6.48 15.00
N VAL A 166 10.43 -6.79 15.43
CA VAL A 166 10.97 -6.43 16.75
C VAL A 166 12.28 -5.69 16.56
N GLY A 167 12.38 -4.49 17.15
CA GLY A 167 13.53 -3.65 16.92
C GLY A 167 13.67 -2.53 17.93
N ILE A 168 14.62 -1.67 17.67
CA ILE A 168 14.91 -0.47 18.47
C ILE A 168 14.41 0.75 17.74
N ASP A 169 13.69 1.60 18.46
CA ASP A 169 13.13 2.86 17.98
C ASP A 169 13.73 4.03 18.76
N TRP A 170 14.32 4.97 18.05
CA TRP A 170 14.79 6.22 18.62
C TRP A 170 13.84 7.33 18.22
N LYS A 171 13.42 8.13 19.21
CA LYS A 171 12.45 9.22 19.02
C LYS A 171 12.93 10.48 19.67
N LYS A 172 12.75 11.61 18.98
CA LYS A 172 13.10 12.92 19.52
C LYS A 172 12.24 14.01 18.91
N SER A 173 11.71 14.87 19.76
CA SER A 173 11.04 16.11 19.34
C SER A 173 12.00 17.28 19.47
N TYR A 174 12.04 18.14 18.46
CA TYR A 174 12.84 19.35 18.48
C TYR A 174 12.19 20.44 17.61
N ASN A 175 11.93 21.61 18.18
CA ASN A 175 11.40 22.80 17.49
C ASN A 175 10.15 22.52 16.62
N GLY A 176 9.19 21.75 17.14
CA GLY A 176 7.95 21.41 16.40
C GLY A 176 8.10 20.31 15.37
N ALA A 177 9.29 19.74 15.26
CA ALA A 177 9.55 18.55 14.46
C ALA A 177 9.71 17.31 15.34
N ASP A 178 9.05 16.22 14.97
CA ASP A 178 9.15 14.91 15.61
C ASP A 178 9.91 13.98 14.67
N PHE A 179 10.91 13.32 15.21
CA PHE A 179 11.80 12.39 14.50
C PHE A 179 11.62 10.99 15.08
N SER A 180 11.55 9.99 14.22
CA SER A 180 11.58 8.58 14.61
C SER A 180 12.50 7.80 13.67
N ILE A 181 13.37 6.98 14.24
CA ILE A 181 14.24 6.05 13.51
C ILE A 181 14.07 4.67 14.15
N TYR A 182 13.49 3.75 13.40
CA TYR A 182 13.25 2.37 13.81
C TYR A 182 14.11 1.43 13.00
N LEU A 183 14.89 0.59 13.67
CA LEU A 183 15.70 -0.47 13.07
C LEU A 183 15.30 -1.81 13.67
N SER A 184 14.86 -2.73 12.83
CA SER A 184 14.48 -4.08 13.22
C SER A 184 15.30 -5.13 12.47
N PRO A 185 16.21 -5.82 13.16
CA PRO A 185 16.90 -6.97 12.59
C PRO A 185 16.02 -8.22 12.52
N ILE A 186 14.86 -8.21 13.18
CA ILE A 186 13.90 -9.32 13.23
C ILE A 186 12.58 -8.82 12.65
N ALA A 187 12.43 -8.95 11.34
CA ALA A 187 11.22 -8.55 10.63
C ALA A 187 10.70 -9.70 9.77
N GLY A 188 9.41 -10.02 9.92
CA GLY A 188 8.69 -10.99 9.10
C GLY A 188 7.65 -10.28 8.25
N ARG A 189 7.56 -10.67 6.97
CA ARG A 189 6.53 -10.21 6.03
C ARG A 189 5.80 -11.40 5.46
N ILE A 190 4.49 -11.36 5.46
CA ILE A 190 3.62 -12.34 4.82
C ILE A 190 2.79 -11.62 3.76
N THR A 191 2.96 -12.01 2.50
CA THR A 191 2.14 -11.57 1.38
C THR A 191 1.19 -12.70 1.00
N THR A 192 -0.10 -12.42 0.87
CA THR A 192 -1.09 -13.42 0.46
C THR A 192 -1.68 -13.09 -0.91
N ALA A 193 -2.01 -14.12 -1.67
CA ALA A 193 -2.85 -14.06 -2.87
C ALA A 193 -3.86 -15.20 -2.79
N TYR A 194 -4.88 -15.03 -1.91
CA TYR A 194 -5.84 -16.09 -1.61
C TYR A 194 -7.14 -15.92 -2.39
N ILE A 195 -7.50 -16.95 -3.16
CA ILE A 195 -8.79 -17.06 -3.84
C ILE A 195 -9.39 -18.42 -3.55
N GLY A 196 -10.59 -18.44 -2.97
CA GLY A 196 -11.36 -19.67 -2.78
C GLY A 196 -11.89 -20.24 -4.10
N ASP A 197 -12.10 -21.56 -4.16
CA ASP A 197 -12.47 -22.28 -5.40
C ASP A 197 -13.74 -21.73 -6.05
N ALA A 198 -14.76 -21.42 -5.29
CA ALA A 198 -16.01 -20.88 -5.83
C ALA A 198 -15.80 -19.54 -6.57
N TRP A 199 -14.94 -18.67 -6.06
CA TRP A 199 -14.59 -17.41 -6.69
C TRP A 199 -13.71 -17.63 -7.92
N ASN A 200 -12.72 -18.51 -7.82
CA ASN A 200 -11.85 -18.84 -8.95
C ASN A 200 -12.65 -19.38 -10.12
N ASN A 201 -13.51 -20.39 -9.88
CA ASN A 201 -14.35 -20.99 -10.92
C ASN A 201 -15.32 -19.97 -11.55
N ARG A 202 -15.90 -19.08 -10.74
CA ARG A 202 -16.80 -18.04 -11.24
C ARG A 202 -16.08 -17.11 -12.22
N TYR A 203 -14.89 -16.62 -11.87
CA TYR A 203 -14.19 -15.64 -12.70
C TYR A 203 -13.42 -16.24 -13.85
N ASN A 204 -13.00 -17.51 -13.75
CA ASN A 204 -12.51 -18.26 -14.91
C ASN A 204 -13.61 -18.44 -15.96
N LYS A 205 -14.84 -18.70 -15.50
CA LYS A 205 -16.00 -18.75 -16.40
C LYS A 205 -16.31 -17.36 -17.00
N GLU A 206 -16.27 -16.28 -16.21
CA GLU A 206 -16.44 -14.91 -16.72
C GLU A 206 -15.43 -14.58 -17.83
N TYR A 207 -14.17 -14.98 -17.70
CA TYR A 207 -13.15 -14.82 -18.71
C TYR A 207 -13.48 -15.58 -20.01
N GLN A 208 -13.94 -16.83 -19.90
CA GLN A 208 -14.37 -17.63 -21.05
C GLN A 208 -15.61 -17.04 -21.75
N ASP A 209 -16.58 -16.60 -20.98
CA ASP A 209 -17.80 -15.96 -21.49
C ASP A 209 -17.45 -14.64 -22.22
N ALA A 210 -16.51 -13.85 -21.69
CA ALA A 210 -16.01 -12.63 -22.32
C ALA A 210 -15.32 -12.91 -23.66
N TYR A 211 -14.53 -13.98 -23.75
CA TYR A 211 -13.94 -14.41 -25.01
C TYR A 211 -15.01 -14.81 -26.03
N ALA A 212 -15.99 -15.62 -25.62
CA ALA A 212 -17.11 -16.01 -26.47
C ALA A 212 -17.95 -14.83 -26.97
N ALA A 213 -18.03 -13.75 -26.17
CA ALA A 213 -18.69 -12.49 -26.55
C ALA A 213 -17.81 -11.57 -27.42
N GLY A 214 -16.57 -11.96 -27.74
CA GLY A 214 -15.65 -11.15 -28.56
C GLY A 214 -15.03 -9.95 -27.84
N LEU A 215 -15.10 -9.91 -26.51
CA LEU A 215 -14.50 -8.84 -25.67
C LEU A 215 -13.00 -9.03 -25.44
N ILE A 216 -12.47 -10.21 -25.76
CA ILE A 216 -11.06 -10.54 -25.65
C ILE A 216 -10.52 -10.81 -27.06
N ASP A 217 -9.42 -10.13 -27.41
CA ASP A 217 -8.71 -10.38 -28.66
C ASP A 217 -8.25 -11.84 -28.73
N PRO A 218 -8.58 -12.58 -29.81
CA PRO A 218 -8.18 -13.98 -29.96
C PRO A 218 -6.66 -14.21 -29.80
N SER A 219 -5.82 -13.24 -30.16
CA SER A 219 -4.36 -13.33 -29.99
C SER A 219 -3.89 -13.24 -28.53
N LYS A 220 -4.76 -12.74 -27.64
CA LYS A 220 -4.50 -12.57 -26.20
C LYS A 220 -5.25 -13.58 -25.34
N TYR A 221 -6.07 -14.44 -25.96
CA TYR A 221 -6.84 -15.43 -25.22
C TYR A 221 -5.95 -16.58 -24.76
N ASP A 222 -5.94 -16.85 -23.45
CA ASP A 222 -5.31 -18.04 -22.89
C ASP A 222 -6.38 -19.08 -22.51
N PRO A 223 -6.42 -20.25 -23.18
CA PRO A 223 -7.34 -21.32 -22.85
C PRO A 223 -7.09 -21.95 -21.47
N ASN A 224 -5.89 -21.77 -20.91
CA ASN A 224 -5.50 -22.27 -19.59
C ASN A 224 -5.60 -21.20 -18.50
N TYR A 225 -6.26 -20.07 -18.79
CA TYR A 225 -6.40 -18.99 -17.83
C TYR A 225 -6.98 -19.47 -16.51
N ASP A 226 -6.29 -19.18 -15.42
CA ASP A 226 -6.71 -19.43 -14.06
C ASP A 226 -6.42 -18.20 -13.19
N LEU A 227 -7.48 -17.53 -12.75
CA LEU A 227 -7.37 -16.27 -12.00
C LEU A 227 -6.50 -16.41 -10.75
N ARG A 228 -6.57 -17.56 -10.07
CA ARG A 228 -5.73 -17.83 -8.89
C ARG A 228 -4.25 -17.77 -9.26
N THR A 229 -3.87 -18.47 -10.32
CA THR A 229 -2.49 -18.50 -10.81
C THR A 229 -2.03 -17.12 -11.26
N GLU A 230 -2.88 -16.37 -11.97
CA GLU A 230 -2.57 -15.01 -12.39
C GLU A 230 -2.28 -14.08 -11.21
N LEU A 231 -3.11 -14.12 -10.17
CA LEU A 231 -2.87 -13.29 -8.99
C LEU A 231 -1.67 -13.77 -8.17
N GLN A 232 -1.45 -15.08 -8.07
CA GLN A 232 -0.28 -15.62 -7.38
C GLN A 232 1.02 -15.26 -8.10
N GLU A 233 1.01 -15.24 -9.42
CA GLU A 233 2.12 -14.75 -10.25
C GLU A 233 2.35 -13.25 -10.02
N SER A 234 1.30 -12.45 -10.14
CA SER A 234 1.36 -10.99 -10.01
C SER A 234 1.89 -10.53 -8.64
N TYR A 235 1.51 -11.25 -7.57
CA TYR A 235 1.93 -10.90 -6.20
C TYR A 235 3.12 -11.70 -5.70
N GLY A 236 3.72 -12.53 -6.57
CA GLY A 236 4.91 -13.30 -6.27
C GLY A 236 4.71 -14.33 -5.16
N THR A 237 3.51 -14.90 -5.03
CA THR A 237 3.23 -15.97 -4.05
C THR A 237 3.49 -17.34 -4.65
N TYR A 238 4.68 -17.54 -5.15
CA TYR A 238 5.18 -18.81 -5.68
C TYR A 238 6.59 -19.09 -5.17
N LYS A 239 7.01 -20.32 -5.32
CA LYS A 239 8.35 -20.80 -5.03
C LYS A 239 8.93 -21.49 -6.27
N TYR A 240 10.18 -21.24 -6.58
CA TYR A 240 10.89 -22.03 -7.57
C TYR A 240 11.24 -23.41 -7.00
N THR A 241 10.84 -24.49 -7.69
CA THR A 241 11.24 -25.86 -7.38
C THR A 241 12.51 -26.27 -8.13
N ASP A 242 12.74 -25.66 -9.30
CA ASP A 242 13.95 -25.73 -10.08
C ASP A 242 14.21 -24.40 -10.79
N ALA A 243 15.10 -24.34 -11.79
CA ALA A 243 15.48 -23.10 -12.47
C ALA A 243 14.31 -22.43 -13.24
N THR A 244 13.25 -23.19 -13.60
CA THR A 244 12.18 -22.75 -14.49
C THR A 244 10.79 -23.01 -13.93
N THR A 245 10.63 -23.99 -13.04
CA THR A 245 9.33 -24.45 -12.55
C THR A 245 8.92 -23.69 -11.30
N LYS A 246 7.70 -23.13 -11.32
CA LYS A 246 7.09 -22.45 -10.20
C LYS A 246 6.02 -23.32 -9.53
N GLU A 247 6.05 -23.38 -8.21
CA GLU A 247 4.98 -23.91 -7.36
C GLU A 247 4.20 -22.74 -6.77
N TYR A 248 2.97 -22.54 -7.21
CA TYR A 248 2.09 -21.47 -6.77
C TYR A 248 1.51 -21.76 -5.39
N ARG A 249 1.41 -20.72 -4.56
CA ARG A 249 0.95 -20.81 -3.17
C ARG A 249 0.04 -19.64 -2.84
N ASN A 250 -0.81 -19.83 -1.82
CA ASN A 250 -1.69 -18.77 -1.35
C ASN A 250 -0.97 -17.67 -0.57
N PHE A 251 0.28 -17.91 -0.15
CA PHE A 251 1.08 -16.93 0.58
C PHE A 251 2.58 -17.14 0.36
N ARG A 252 3.32 -16.07 0.56
CA ARG A 252 4.77 -16.01 0.68
C ARG A 252 5.13 -15.42 2.03
N ALA A 253 6.03 -16.06 2.78
CA ALA A 253 6.59 -15.55 4.01
C ALA A 253 8.07 -15.23 3.81
N GLU A 254 8.49 -14.06 4.27
CA GLU A 254 9.86 -13.56 4.20
C GLU A 254 10.30 -13.14 5.60
N PHE A 255 11.55 -13.41 5.93
CA PHE A 255 12.19 -12.96 7.15
C PHE A 255 13.38 -12.08 6.78
N GLY A 256 13.54 -10.92 7.44
CA GLY A 256 14.52 -9.95 7.00
C GLY A 256 14.82 -8.83 7.97
N LEU A 257 15.46 -7.79 7.43
CA LEU A 257 15.78 -6.53 8.09
C LEU A 257 14.77 -5.47 7.66
N SER A 258 14.26 -4.70 8.62
CA SER A 258 13.41 -3.53 8.34
C SER A 258 14.01 -2.28 8.96
N PHE A 259 13.99 -1.19 8.18
CA PHE A 259 14.34 0.15 8.62
C PHE A 259 13.18 1.09 8.33
N LYS A 260 12.85 1.98 9.27
CA LYS A 260 11.84 3.04 9.05
C LYS A 260 12.36 4.35 9.65
N GLY A 261 12.32 5.39 8.83
CA GLY A 261 12.61 6.77 9.25
C GLY A 261 11.38 7.63 9.04
N ALA A 262 10.98 8.40 10.04
CA ALA A 262 9.83 9.31 9.93
C ALA A 262 10.17 10.68 10.50
N ILE A 263 9.64 11.72 9.84
CA ILE A 263 9.69 13.10 10.30
C ILE A 263 8.28 13.67 10.19
N ALA A 264 7.78 14.24 11.27
CA ALA A 264 6.54 15.00 11.28
C ALA A 264 6.87 16.43 11.75
N TYR A 265 6.37 17.43 11.04
CA TYR A 265 6.55 18.83 11.39
C TYR A 265 5.22 19.57 11.31
N THR A 266 4.91 20.32 12.37
CA THR A 266 3.70 21.13 12.44
C THR A 266 4.09 22.57 12.75
N TYR A 267 3.66 23.48 11.90
CA TYR A 267 3.82 24.92 12.11
C TYR A 267 2.53 25.64 11.74
N GLN A 268 1.84 26.17 12.73
CA GLN A 268 0.50 26.76 12.58
C GLN A 268 -0.46 25.81 11.86
N ASP A 269 -1.02 26.23 10.72
CA ASP A 269 -1.95 25.46 9.90
C ASP A 269 -1.24 24.54 8.87
N PHE A 270 0.10 24.57 8.84
CA PHE A 270 0.91 23.75 7.95
C PHE A 270 1.39 22.48 8.65
N LYS A 271 1.23 21.34 7.99
CA LYS A 271 1.74 20.05 8.45
C LYS A 271 2.52 19.37 7.33
N LEU A 272 3.70 18.88 7.68
CA LEU A 272 4.53 18.02 6.82
C LEU A 272 4.72 16.68 7.52
N SER A 273 4.51 15.59 6.82
CA SER A 273 5.01 14.29 7.27
C SER A 273 5.74 13.59 6.14
N THR A 274 6.84 12.92 6.46
CA THR A 274 7.55 12.06 5.52
C THR A 274 7.97 10.78 6.22
N THR A 275 7.86 9.66 5.51
CA THR A 275 8.26 8.35 6.01
C THR A 275 8.99 7.60 4.91
N LEU A 276 10.17 7.10 5.24
CA LEU A 276 10.94 6.17 4.44
C LEU A 276 10.92 4.81 5.12
N ALA A 277 10.42 3.78 4.46
CA ALA A 277 10.48 2.40 4.92
C ALA A 277 11.29 1.55 3.95
N LEU A 278 12.18 0.75 4.50
CA LEU A 278 13.04 -0.17 3.77
C LEU A 278 12.86 -1.57 4.36
N PHE A 279 12.77 -2.57 3.49
CA PHE A 279 12.78 -3.98 3.89
C PHE A 279 13.67 -4.78 2.95
N THR A 280 14.48 -5.69 3.50
CA THR A 280 15.27 -6.64 2.72
C THR A 280 15.20 -8.02 3.34
N PRO A 281 14.88 -9.08 2.58
CA PRO A 281 14.84 -10.43 3.12
C PRO A 281 16.24 -10.96 3.38
N TYR A 282 16.40 -11.76 4.44
CA TYR A 282 17.64 -12.50 4.69
C TYR A 282 17.78 -13.72 3.76
N GLN A 283 16.73 -14.09 3.07
CA GLN A 283 16.68 -15.24 2.17
C GLN A 283 17.34 -14.91 0.83
N GLY A 284 17.81 -15.93 0.13
CA GLY A 284 18.36 -15.80 -1.21
C GLY A 284 19.89 -15.97 -1.29
N LYS A 285 20.45 -15.72 -2.47
CA LYS A 285 21.86 -15.99 -2.81
C LYS A 285 22.90 -15.39 -1.84
N GLY A 286 22.57 -14.29 -1.17
CA GLY A 286 23.50 -13.60 -0.29
C GLY A 286 23.66 -14.26 1.09
N PHE A 287 22.78 -15.15 1.51
CA PHE A 287 22.80 -15.83 2.82
C PHE A 287 23.18 -17.30 2.75
N ASP A 288 23.31 -17.86 1.56
CA ASP A 288 23.85 -19.20 1.37
C ASP A 288 25.38 -19.15 1.37
N LEU A 289 25.94 -19.14 2.56
CA LEU A 289 27.39 -19.13 2.78
C LEU A 289 28.11 -20.36 2.19
N ASN A 290 27.38 -21.40 1.83
CA ASN A 290 27.96 -22.67 1.32
C ASN A 290 27.44 -23.09 -0.06
N GLY A 291 26.49 -22.37 -0.70
CA GLY A 291 25.98 -22.71 -2.04
C GLY A 291 25.24 -24.05 -2.14
N SER A 292 25.01 -24.72 -1.03
CA SER A 292 24.56 -26.12 -1.00
C SER A 292 23.12 -26.31 -0.53
N ASN A 293 22.42 -25.25 -0.09
CA ASN A 293 21.03 -25.39 0.34
C ASN A 293 20.06 -25.09 -0.82
N PRO A 294 19.46 -26.13 -1.44
CA PRO A 294 18.55 -25.95 -2.57
C PRO A 294 17.29 -25.13 -2.22
N TYR A 295 16.93 -25.03 -0.93
CA TYR A 295 15.79 -24.22 -0.47
C TYR A 295 16.03 -22.71 -0.57
N PHE A 296 17.27 -22.25 -0.48
CA PHE A 296 17.62 -20.84 -0.66
C PHE A 296 17.89 -20.47 -2.12
N LYS A 297 18.29 -21.43 -2.95
CA LYS A 297 18.66 -21.20 -4.35
C LYS A 297 17.47 -20.81 -5.23
N TYR A 298 16.25 -21.27 -4.88
CA TYR A 298 15.03 -21.13 -5.68
C TYR A 298 13.86 -20.53 -4.88
N SER A 299 14.12 -19.95 -3.71
CA SER A 299 13.05 -19.39 -2.89
C SER A 299 12.75 -17.94 -3.30
N ASN A 300 11.47 -17.63 -3.36
CA ASN A 300 10.93 -16.28 -3.32
C ASN A 300 11.36 -15.34 -4.45
N CYS A 301 10.90 -15.60 -5.69
CA CYS A 301 10.97 -14.64 -6.80
C CYS A 301 12.37 -14.03 -7.03
N ASN A 302 13.46 -14.79 -6.81
CA ASN A 302 14.85 -14.34 -6.91
C ASN A 302 15.24 -13.19 -5.96
N ARG A 303 14.47 -12.90 -4.93
CA ARG A 303 14.80 -11.88 -3.93
C ARG A 303 15.91 -12.37 -2.99
N TYR A 304 16.86 -11.50 -2.67
CA TYR A 304 17.98 -11.81 -1.78
C TYR A 304 18.36 -10.59 -0.92
N PHE A 305 19.15 -10.84 0.13
CA PHE A 305 19.64 -9.77 1.00
C PHE A 305 20.41 -8.70 0.23
N GLY A 306 20.04 -7.46 0.48
CA GLY A 306 20.55 -6.30 -0.25
C GLY A 306 19.61 -5.79 -1.35
N MET A 307 18.58 -6.57 -1.73
CA MET A 307 17.46 -6.07 -2.51
C MET A 307 16.44 -5.43 -1.58
N PHE A 308 16.39 -4.11 -1.57
CA PHE A 308 15.50 -3.36 -0.70
C PHE A 308 14.18 -3.05 -1.37
N ASP A 309 13.07 -3.44 -0.71
CA ASP A 309 11.80 -2.76 -0.91
C ASP A 309 11.92 -1.35 -0.38
N VAL A 310 11.52 -0.38 -1.15
CA VAL A 310 11.56 1.04 -0.80
C VAL A 310 10.14 1.60 -0.86
N ASP A 311 9.69 2.17 0.24
CA ASP A 311 8.47 2.96 0.35
C ASP A 311 8.84 4.33 0.90
N TRP A 312 8.64 5.36 0.11
CA TRP A 312 8.88 6.74 0.54
C TRP A 312 7.64 7.57 0.29
N ASP A 313 7.04 7.99 1.37
CA ASP A 313 5.84 8.80 1.37
C ASP A 313 6.11 10.20 1.90
N VAL A 314 5.50 11.19 1.28
CA VAL A 314 5.49 12.58 1.75
C VAL A 314 4.06 13.10 1.72
N ALA A 315 3.63 13.72 2.81
CA ALA A 315 2.35 14.40 2.87
C ALA A 315 2.53 15.82 3.38
N LEU A 316 2.00 16.76 2.62
CA LEU A 316 1.90 18.17 2.97
C LEU A 316 0.43 18.52 3.12
N SER A 317 0.06 19.23 4.17
CA SER A 317 -1.29 19.77 4.32
C SER A 317 -1.27 21.20 4.83
N TYR A 318 -2.18 22.00 4.33
CA TYR A 318 -2.43 23.35 4.77
C TYR A 318 -3.93 23.53 5.03
N GLN A 319 -4.28 23.87 6.26
CA GLN A 319 -5.65 24.09 6.70
C GLN A 319 -5.95 25.58 6.66
N PHE A 320 -6.85 26.02 5.79
CA PHE A 320 -7.19 27.43 5.65
C PHE A 320 -8.56 27.80 6.23
N LEU A 321 -9.40 26.80 6.55
CA LEU A 321 -10.61 26.93 7.33
C LEU A 321 -10.73 25.73 8.30
N LYS A 322 -11.55 25.87 9.35
CA LYS A 322 -11.70 24.78 10.36
C LYS A 322 -12.00 23.40 9.79
N CYS A 323 -12.66 23.32 8.64
CA CYS A 323 -13.02 22.05 7.99
C CYS A 323 -12.43 21.88 6.59
N LEU A 324 -11.76 22.87 6.02
CA LEU A 324 -11.28 22.86 4.64
C LEU A 324 -9.76 22.87 4.60
N GLN A 325 -9.18 21.89 3.93
CA GLN A 325 -7.72 21.73 3.80
C GLN A 325 -7.32 21.40 2.36
N VAL A 326 -6.12 21.84 1.99
CA VAL A 326 -5.42 21.38 0.78
C VAL A 326 -4.36 20.38 1.20
N THR A 327 -4.29 19.26 0.51
CA THR A 327 -3.30 18.21 0.76
C THR A 327 -2.56 17.86 -0.51
N LEU A 328 -1.24 17.75 -0.42
CA LEU A 328 -0.39 17.13 -1.43
C LEU A 328 0.22 15.87 -0.83
N GLN A 329 -0.06 14.74 -1.45
CA GLN A 329 0.53 13.47 -1.04
C GLN A 329 1.35 12.92 -2.20
N THR A 330 2.57 12.49 -1.93
CA THR A 330 3.40 11.78 -2.90
C THR A 330 3.87 10.47 -2.30
N SER A 331 3.92 9.43 -3.12
CA SER A 331 4.40 8.10 -2.76
C SER A 331 5.33 7.61 -3.85
N LEU A 332 6.54 7.25 -3.46
CA LEU A 332 7.53 6.62 -4.33
C LEU A 332 7.78 5.21 -3.82
N LYS A 333 7.73 4.23 -4.70
CA LYS A 333 7.87 2.83 -4.34
C LYS A 333 8.75 2.09 -5.34
N TYR A 334 9.56 1.20 -4.81
CA TYR A 334 10.38 0.29 -5.60
C TYR A 334 10.42 -1.08 -4.92
N TYR A 335 10.09 -2.12 -5.68
CA TYR A 335 10.07 -3.50 -5.20
C TYR A 335 10.85 -4.38 -6.15
N PRO A 336 12.03 -4.84 -5.78
CA PRO A 336 12.76 -5.86 -6.53
C PRO A 336 11.93 -7.13 -6.67
N GLY A 337 11.90 -7.69 -7.86
CA GLY A 337 11.11 -8.88 -8.19
C GLY A 337 9.65 -8.59 -8.56
N THR A 338 9.19 -7.33 -8.53
CA THR A 338 7.88 -6.93 -9.05
C THR A 338 8.01 -6.36 -10.44
N LEU A 339 7.47 -7.04 -11.41
CA LEU A 339 7.48 -6.59 -12.81
C LEU A 339 6.28 -5.67 -13.07
N ILE A 340 6.56 -4.54 -13.68
CA ILE A 340 5.57 -3.52 -14.03
C ILE A 340 5.60 -3.35 -15.54
N GLU A 341 4.45 -3.50 -16.17
CA GLU A 341 4.24 -3.28 -17.57
C GLU A 341 4.26 -1.77 -17.90
N ASN A 342 5.00 -1.40 -18.93
CA ASN A 342 4.97 -0.02 -19.45
C ASN A 342 3.87 0.15 -20.53
N ALA A 343 3.75 1.35 -21.06
CA ALA A 343 2.79 1.65 -22.13
C ALA A 343 3.00 0.85 -23.42
N ASN A 344 4.20 0.29 -23.62
CA ASN A 344 4.55 -0.52 -24.80
C ASN A 344 4.36 -2.02 -24.56
N GLY A 345 3.93 -2.45 -23.35
CA GLY A 345 3.79 -3.85 -22.99
C GLY A 345 5.06 -4.51 -22.42
N ASP A 346 6.16 -3.74 -22.22
CA ASP A 346 7.40 -4.31 -21.69
C ASP A 346 7.35 -4.43 -20.17
N LEU A 347 7.59 -5.62 -19.64
CA LEU A 347 7.68 -5.91 -18.22
C LEU A 347 9.11 -5.68 -17.70
N ALA A 348 9.25 -4.82 -16.68
CA ALA A 348 10.52 -4.58 -15.99
C ALA A 348 10.30 -4.15 -14.53
N GLU A 349 11.33 -4.30 -13.70
CA GLU A 349 11.36 -3.68 -12.37
C GLU A 349 11.42 -2.17 -12.52
N ARG A 350 10.45 -1.46 -11.97
CA ARG A 350 10.33 0.01 -12.13
C ARG A 350 10.02 0.70 -10.82
N VAL A 351 10.51 1.93 -10.71
CA VAL A 351 10.06 2.85 -9.66
C VAL A 351 8.63 3.28 -9.97
N GLN A 352 7.77 3.20 -8.95
CA GLN A 352 6.39 3.64 -9.00
C GLN A 352 6.29 4.99 -8.31
N PHE A 353 5.59 5.94 -8.91
CA PHE A 353 5.35 7.25 -8.32
C PHE A 353 3.87 7.59 -8.40
N LYS A 354 3.31 8.03 -7.27
CA LYS A 354 1.94 8.53 -7.17
C LYS A 354 1.98 9.93 -6.55
N GLY A 355 1.31 10.88 -7.19
CA GLY A 355 1.09 12.22 -6.65
C GLY A 355 -0.41 12.53 -6.60
N VAL A 356 -0.91 12.99 -5.46
CA VAL A 356 -2.32 13.37 -5.28
C VAL A 356 -2.36 14.77 -4.68
N LEU A 357 -2.98 15.70 -5.39
CA LEU A 357 -3.35 17.00 -4.88
C LEU A 357 -4.87 17.01 -4.64
N GLY A 358 -5.27 17.27 -3.42
CA GLY A 358 -6.68 17.23 -3.04
C GLY A 358 -7.11 18.46 -2.26
N ILE A 359 -8.37 18.85 -2.45
CA ILE A 359 -9.09 19.77 -1.57
C ILE A 359 -10.17 18.93 -0.90
N GLY A 360 -10.20 18.92 0.42
CA GLY A 360 -11.09 18.05 1.17
C GLY A 360 -11.77 18.72 2.35
N VAL A 361 -12.89 18.14 2.74
CA VAL A 361 -13.59 18.46 3.98
C VAL A 361 -13.44 17.28 4.93
N GLY A 362 -12.96 17.54 6.14
CA GLY A 362 -12.77 16.52 7.15
C GLY A 362 -13.23 16.98 8.52
N TYR A 363 -13.72 16.05 9.34
CA TYR A 363 -14.03 16.26 10.74
C TYR A 363 -13.04 15.45 11.58
N SER A 364 -12.33 16.15 12.46
CA SER A 364 -11.40 15.54 13.43
C SER A 364 -11.98 15.67 14.85
N PHE A 365 -11.86 14.63 15.65
CA PHE A 365 -12.35 14.54 17.02
C PHE A 365 -11.33 13.96 17.98
#